data_bd9f4556b6cbd6830fbada297fad03b5
#
_entry.id   bd9f4556b6cbd6830fbada297fad03b5
#
_cell.length_a   1.000
_cell.length_b   1.000
_cell.length_c   1.000
_cell.angle_alpha   90.00
_cell.angle_beta   90.00
_cell.angle_gamma   90.00
#
_symmetry.space_group_name_H-M   'P 1'
#
loop_
_entity.id
_entity.type
_entity.pdbx_description
1 polymer ?
#
loop_
_entity_poly.entity_id
_entity_poly.type
_entity_poly.pdbx_seq_one_letter_code
_entity_poly.pdbx_strand_id
1 'polypeptide(L)'
;MKQLTFTKTKLKTNYSFRKKIFFFGAIILFFLFGTEISFAQSNEIFVQNYLNTIRDNTAELTAFFQQMPKGGDLHHHYSGSVYAETYFDFALEKNYWLNTKTLALEKNKPLVVDSTWQQFSELQNQKILDVYKEKLLQLWSTKDFDATKEPSYKHFFDAFGYFSPASSNLDEVIGLNELKKRAQSENVQYIETMLVRPKTRSVDSALGYFNGILHDLQNRRDEKAIGDSLQSLTAGILGITPNFNEDNTKIIKEFEKIHQQNNIDDSSFTMRYLVSVVRYKQPVAIFNEILNAFYLASSSNLIVGVNIVAPEHEEVSMKDYWLHCRMFKFCHELYPNVKYTMHAGELRMGMVKPEELTWHINEAVRVAKANRIGHGVDMATERNAYDLLNYMRTNNIAVELNLVSNAFILGIRNEAHPITLYKKAGVPIVISSDDAGILRTDMTEQFVLLAQSYKNISYKDIKQFVFNSIDYSFIKEPEVKTDLKRRLEIQFNAFEKKVKQWGK
;
A
#
# COMPACT_ATOMS: atom_id res chain seq x y z
N MET A 1 -40.95 -16.39 78.35
CA MET A 1 -40.02 -16.67 79.48
C MET A 1 -38.78 -17.34 78.94
N LYS A 2 -37.62 -16.90 79.34
CA LYS A 2 -36.24 -17.27 79.04
C LYS A 2 -35.65 -16.57 77.78
N GLN A 3 -34.97 -15.47 78.11
CA GLN A 3 -33.94 -14.81 77.34
C GLN A 3 -32.74 -15.75 77.07
N LEU A 4 -32.25 -15.77 75.86
CA LEU A 4 -30.93 -16.31 75.53
C LEU A 4 -30.04 -15.17 74.97
N THR A 5 -29.10 -14.75 75.80
CA THR A 5 -28.05 -13.81 75.50
C THR A 5 -27.00 -14.46 74.61
N PHE A 6 -26.77 -13.89 73.39
CA PHE A 6 -25.62 -14.24 72.55
C PHE A 6 -24.49 -13.25 72.76
N THR A 7 -23.40 -13.76 73.34
CA THR A 7 -22.10 -13.07 73.44
C THR A 7 -21.46 -12.92 72.11
N LYS A 8 -21.09 -11.67 71.75
CA LYS A 8 -20.32 -11.31 70.57
C LYS A 8 -18.83 -11.58 70.86
N THR A 9 -18.28 -12.64 70.29
CA THR A 9 -16.83 -12.84 70.22
C THR A 9 -16.26 -12.05 69.06
N LYS A 10 -15.41 -11.06 69.32
CA LYS A 10 -14.65 -10.29 68.37
C LYS A 10 -13.55 -11.14 67.76
N LEU A 11 -13.67 -11.59 66.52
CA LEU A 11 -12.55 -12.04 65.71
C LEU A 11 -11.83 -10.82 65.14
N LYS A 12 -10.72 -10.44 65.76
CA LYS A 12 -9.72 -9.56 65.14
C LYS A 12 -8.82 -10.46 64.30
N THR A 13 -9.09 -10.51 62.96
CA THR A 13 -8.20 -11.18 62.00
C THR A 13 -7.51 -10.16 61.12
N ASN A 14 -6.21 -10.04 61.33
CA ASN A 14 -5.13 -9.80 60.35
C ASN A 14 -5.45 -9.03 59.06
N TYR A 15 -5.87 -7.78 59.18
CA TYR A 15 -5.95 -6.85 58.04
C TYR A 15 -4.55 -6.26 57.68
N SER A 16 -3.57 -6.33 58.58
CA SER A 16 -2.23 -5.78 58.41
C SER A 16 -1.31 -6.64 57.53
N PHE A 17 -1.48 -7.97 57.51
CA PHE A 17 -0.59 -8.86 56.76
C PHE A 17 -0.93 -8.89 55.25
N ARG A 18 -2.21 -8.80 54.87
CA ARG A 18 -2.63 -8.73 53.46
C ARG A 18 -2.27 -7.41 52.79
N LYS A 19 -2.31 -6.27 53.49
CA LYS A 19 -1.85 -4.99 52.95
C LYS A 19 -0.34 -4.94 52.67
N LYS A 20 0.49 -5.61 53.52
CA LYS A 20 1.94 -5.66 53.29
C LYS A 20 2.33 -6.55 52.11
N ILE A 21 1.62 -7.66 51.85
CA ILE A 21 1.88 -8.53 50.71
C ILE A 21 1.43 -7.84 49.40
N PHE A 22 0.30 -7.11 49.40
CA PHE A 22 -0.14 -6.34 48.24
C PHE A 22 0.78 -5.16 47.91
N PHE A 23 1.34 -4.50 48.97
CA PHE A 23 2.27 -3.38 48.76
C PHE A 23 3.65 -3.86 48.31
N PHE A 24 4.13 -5.01 48.79
CA PHE A 24 5.39 -5.61 48.33
C PHE A 24 5.25 -6.19 46.91
N GLY A 25 4.12 -6.81 46.56
CA GLY A 25 3.83 -7.27 45.19
C GLY A 25 3.74 -6.13 44.18
N ALA A 26 3.11 -5.01 44.54
CA ALA A 26 3.03 -3.82 43.70
C ALA A 26 4.40 -3.13 43.53
N ILE A 27 5.24 -3.10 44.57
CA ILE A 27 6.60 -2.54 44.47
C ILE A 27 7.50 -3.44 43.61
N ILE A 28 7.42 -4.77 43.74
CA ILE A 28 8.18 -5.70 42.87
C ILE A 28 7.72 -5.61 41.41
N LEU A 29 6.41 -5.51 41.14
CA LEU A 29 5.91 -5.25 39.76
C LEU A 29 6.41 -3.91 39.23
N PHE A 30 6.38 -2.86 40.06
CA PHE A 30 6.86 -1.52 39.62
C PHE A 30 8.38 -1.50 39.39
N PHE A 31 9.17 -2.25 40.13
CA PHE A 31 10.61 -2.41 39.91
C PHE A 31 10.89 -3.25 38.64
N LEU A 32 10.12 -4.33 38.39
CA LEU A 32 10.29 -5.16 37.22
C LEU A 32 9.89 -4.38 35.94
N PHE A 33 8.76 -3.70 35.94
CA PHE A 33 8.36 -2.83 34.82
C PHE A 33 9.27 -1.61 34.67
N GLY A 34 9.72 -1.00 35.74
CA GLY A 34 10.64 0.14 35.70
C GLY A 34 12.03 -0.24 35.14
N THR A 35 12.52 -1.43 35.41
CA THR A 35 13.80 -1.91 34.87
C THR A 35 13.69 -2.25 33.38
N GLU A 36 12.60 -2.89 32.95
CA GLU A 36 12.39 -3.18 31.52
C GLU A 36 12.25 -1.91 30.69
N ILE A 37 11.51 -0.91 31.16
CA ILE A 37 11.37 0.39 30.46
C ILE A 37 12.74 1.11 30.39
N SER A 38 13.52 1.10 31.46
CA SER A 38 14.85 1.70 31.51
C SER A 38 15.84 0.99 30.56
N PHE A 39 15.79 -0.33 30.47
CA PHE A 39 16.64 -1.10 29.55
C PHE A 39 16.23 -0.88 28.08
N ALA A 40 14.94 -0.82 27.76
CA ALA A 40 14.43 -0.55 26.42
C ALA A 40 14.87 0.84 25.94
N GLN A 41 14.70 1.87 26.78
CA GLN A 41 15.11 3.24 26.46
C GLN A 41 16.64 3.35 26.28
N SER A 42 17.45 2.61 27.05
CA SER A 42 18.90 2.55 26.86
C SER A 42 19.30 1.89 25.55
N ASN A 43 18.51 0.92 25.06
CA ASN A 43 18.76 0.25 23.78
C ASN A 43 18.46 1.17 22.60
N GLU A 44 17.33 1.86 22.61
CA GLU A 44 16.96 2.80 21.55
C GLU A 44 17.99 3.94 21.38
N ILE A 45 18.50 4.48 22.49
CA ILE A 45 19.54 5.51 22.49
C ILE A 45 20.83 4.96 21.85
N PHE A 46 21.23 3.74 22.22
CA PHE A 46 22.40 3.11 21.62
C PHE A 46 22.24 2.92 20.12
N VAL A 47 21.10 2.38 19.68
CA VAL A 47 20.82 2.18 18.24
C VAL A 47 20.77 3.50 17.50
N GLN A 48 20.19 4.56 18.10
CA GLN A 48 20.21 5.90 17.52
C GLN A 48 21.64 6.41 17.31
N ASN A 49 22.52 6.24 18.30
CA ASN A 49 23.92 6.66 18.20
C ASN A 49 24.64 5.86 17.12
N TYR A 50 24.46 4.54 17.09
CA TYR A 50 25.02 3.67 16.05
C TYR A 50 24.54 4.09 14.65
N LEU A 51 23.23 4.28 14.48
CA LEU A 51 22.65 4.74 13.21
C LEU A 51 23.28 6.07 12.76
N ASN A 52 23.54 7.00 13.68
CA ASN A 52 24.17 8.28 13.34
C ASN A 52 25.62 8.10 12.82
N THR A 53 26.34 7.09 13.30
CA THR A 53 27.71 6.83 12.82
C THR A 53 27.77 6.26 11.40
N ILE A 54 26.72 5.56 10.98
CA ILE A 54 26.67 4.87 9.67
C ILE A 54 25.85 5.61 8.59
N ARG A 55 25.17 6.74 8.93
CA ARG A 55 24.23 7.42 8.02
C ARG A 55 24.81 7.82 6.66
N ASP A 56 26.09 8.12 6.61
CA ASP A 56 26.75 8.55 5.38
C ASP A 56 27.39 7.38 4.60
N ASN A 57 27.22 6.14 5.09
CA ASN A 57 27.73 4.93 4.45
C ASN A 57 26.58 4.02 4.00
N THR A 58 26.29 3.99 2.70
CA THR A 58 25.20 3.21 2.11
C THR A 58 25.30 1.72 2.41
N ALA A 59 26.52 1.14 2.34
CA ALA A 59 26.69 -0.29 2.57
C ALA A 59 26.40 -0.69 4.04
N GLU A 60 26.85 0.14 5.00
CA GLU A 60 26.56 -0.08 6.42
C GLU A 60 25.07 0.11 6.74
N LEU A 61 24.43 1.13 6.15
CA LEU A 61 22.99 1.33 6.26
C LEU A 61 22.21 0.14 5.68
N THR A 62 22.60 -0.35 4.51
CA THR A 62 21.99 -1.52 3.89
C THR A 62 22.08 -2.73 4.81
N ALA A 63 23.28 -3.02 5.35
CA ALA A 63 23.47 -4.12 6.29
C ALA A 63 22.64 -3.95 7.58
N PHE A 64 22.51 -2.73 8.09
CA PHE A 64 21.70 -2.40 9.25
C PHE A 64 20.20 -2.60 8.95
N PHE A 65 19.69 -1.98 7.89
CA PHE A 65 18.26 -2.06 7.57
C PHE A 65 17.85 -3.44 7.04
N GLN A 66 18.76 -4.21 6.43
CA GLN A 66 18.49 -5.61 6.08
C GLN A 66 18.12 -6.46 7.30
N GLN A 67 18.67 -6.15 8.47
CA GLN A 67 18.38 -6.86 9.72
C GLN A 67 17.21 -6.27 10.51
N MET A 68 16.82 -5.02 10.24
CA MET A 68 15.75 -4.34 10.97
C MET A 68 14.37 -4.90 10.61
N PRO A 69 13.49 -5.15 11.59
CA PRO A 69 12.08 -5.45 11.32
C PRO A 69 11.40 -4.28 10.60
N LYS A 70 10.58 -4.56 9.59
CA LYS A 70 9.96 -3.52 8.76
C LYS A 70 8.44 -3.49 8.84
N GLY A 71 7.83 -4.35 9.68
CA GLY A 71 6.39 -4.37 9.88
C GLY A 71 5.64 -4.75 8.62
N GLY A 72 4.94 -3.79 8.00
CA GLY A 72 4.13 -4.02 6.81
C GLY A 72 4.44 -3.05 5.67
N ASP A 73 4.11 -3.48 4.46
CA ASP A 73 4.05 -2.68 3.25
C ASP A 73 2.58 -2.48 2.85
N LEU A 74 2.07 -1.26 2.95
CA LEU A 74 0.65 -0.94 2.78
C LEU A 74 0.31 -0.33 1.42
N HIS A 75 1.33 0.07 0.65
CA HIS A 75 1.17 0.62 -0.68
C HIS A 75 2.03 -0.19 -1.65
N HIS A 76 1.43 -1.27 -2.15
CA HIS A 76 2.14 -2.31 -2.89
C HIS A 76 1.29 -2.77 -4.09
N HIS A 77 1.76 -2.52 -5.30
CA HIS A 77 1.10 -2.93 -6.54
C HIS A 77 1.59 -4.32 -6.95
N TYR A 78 0.70 -5.31 -6.99
CA TYR A 78 1.06 -6.69 -7.32
C TYR A 78 1.83 -6.78 -8.65
N SER A 79 1.26 -6.27 -9.74
CA SER A 79 1.86 -6.42 -11.07
C SER A 79 3.15 -5.62 -11.25
N GLY A 80 3.28 -4.47 -10.58
CA GLY A 80 4.50 -3.68 -10.62
C GLY A 80 5.56 -4.14 -9.63
N SER A 81 5.20 -5.01 -8.68
CA SER A 81 6.13 -5.54 -7.67
C SER A 81 6.73 -6.89 -8.05
N VAL A 82 6.08 -7.69 -8.90
CA VAL A 82 6.70 -8.90 -9.49
C VAL A 82 7.85 -8.46 -10.40
N TYR A 83 9.00 -9.13 -10.29
CA TYR A 83 10.17 -8.76 -11.08
C TYR A 83 10.00 -9.03 -12.58
N ALA A 84 10.59 -8.18 -13.40
CA ALA A 84 10.64 -8.33 -14.86
C ALA A 84 11.21 -9.69 -15.30
N GLU A 85 12.16 -10.23 -14.53
CA GLU A 85 12.73 -11.56 -14.74
C GLU A 85 11.68 -12.67 -14.64
N THR A 86 10.76 -12.58 -13.69
CA THR A 86 9.66 -13.56 -13.52
C THR A 86 8.70 -13.51 -14.70
N TYR A 87 8.38 -12.33 -15.19
CA TYR A 87 7.56 -12.18 -16.40
C TYR A 87 8.28 -12.70 -17.65
N PHE A 88 9.59 -12.46 -17.75
CA PHE A 88 10.40 -12.98 -18.85
C PHE A 88 10.45 -14.51 -18.82
N ASP A 89 10.75 -15.12 -17.67
CA ASP A 89 10.84 -16.57 -17.51
C ASP A 89 9.50 -17.24 -17.79
N PHE A 90 8.39 -16.63 -17.38
CA PHE A 90 7.04 -17.08 -17.73
C PHE A 90 6.77 -17.01 -19.24
N ALA A 91 7.09 -15.90 -19.90
CA ALA A 91 6.90 -15.74 -21.34
C ALA A 91 7.78 -16.72 -22.14
N LEU A 92 8.99 -17.00 -21.66
CA LEU A 92 9.89 -18.02 -22.22
C LEU A 92 9.30 -19.44 -22.08
N GLU A 93 8.83 -19.81 -20.88
CA GLU A 93 8.20 -21.11 -20.62
C GLU A 93 6.98 -21.33 -21.53
N LYS A 94 6.18 -20.30 -21.73
CA LYS A 94 4.97 -20.34 -22.57
C LYS A 94 5.26 -20.08 -24.06
N ASN A 95 6.52 -19.88 -24.41
CA ASN A 95 7.01 -19.69 -25.77
C ASN A 95 6.27 -18.57 -26.53
N TYR A 96 6.18 -17.38 -25.91
CA TYR A 96 5.52 -16.21 -26.46
C TYR A 96 6.19 -15.73 -27.75
N TRP A 97 5.47 -14.88 -28.48
CA TRP A 97 5.98 -14.18 -29.66
C TRP A 97 6.55 -12.83 -29.25
N LEU A 98 7.76 -12.54 -29.74
CA LEU A 98 8.43 -11.25 -29.54
C LEU A 98 8.65 -10.60 -30.91
N ASN A 99 8.27 -9.33 -31.01
CA ASN A 99 8.70 -8.51 -32.13
C ASN A 99 10.12 -8.01 -31.86
N THR A 100 11.07 -8.48 -32.64
CA THR A 100 12.51 -8.19 -32.44
C THR A 100 12.89 -6.74 -32.73
N LYS A 101 12.01 -5.96 -33.38
CA LYS A 101 12.22 -4.53 -33.69
C LYS A 101 11.57 -3.62 -32.64
N THR A 102 10.31 -3.89 -32.28
CA THR A 102 9.53 -3.03 -31.37
C THR A 102 9.57 -3.51 -29.92
N LEU A 103 10.02 -4.73 -29.66
CA LEU A 103 10.01 -5.43 -28.38
C LEU A 103 8.59 -5.69 -27.85
N ALA A 104 7.58 -5.59 -28.70
CA ALA A 104 6.21 -5.96 -28.35
C ALA A 104 6.11 -7.46 -28.11
N LEU A 105 5.35 -7.84 -27.08
CA LEU A 105 5.15 -9.23 -26.65
C LEU A 105 3.71 -9.67 -26.95
N GLU A 106 3.55 -10.87 -27.49
CA GLU A 106 2.23 -11.46 -27.75
C GLU A 106 2.18 -12.93 -27.30
N LYS A 107 1.09 -13.30 -26.59
CA LYS A 107 0.85 -14.67 -26.15
C LYS A 107 0.59 -15.61 -27.32
N ASN A 108 -0.23 -15.17 -28.26
CA ASN A 108 -0.66 -15.92 -29.41
C ASN A 108 0.07 -15.44 -30.67
N LYS A 109 0.05 -16.26 -31.72
CA LYS A 109 0.59 -15.85 -32.99
C LYS A 109 -0.07 -14.54 -33.47
N PRO A 110 0.70 -13.50 -33.75
CA PRO A 110 0.16 -12.23 -34.25
C PRO A 110 -0.64 -12.41 -35.53
N LEU A 111 -1.66 -11.55 -35.76
CA LEU A 111 -2.49 -11.59 -36.97
C LEU A 111 -1.67 -11.35 -38.23
N VAL A 112 -0.68 -10.45 -38.15
CA VAL A 112 0.26 -10.17 -39.21
C VAL A 112 1.65 -10.56 -38.73
N VAL A 113 2.20 -11.61 -39.33
CA VAL A 113 3.56 -12.10 -38.99
C VAL A 113 4.49 -11.75 -40.14
N ASP A 114 5.46 -10.89 -39.86
CA ASP A 114 6.61 -10.64 -40.72
C ASP A 114 7.89 -11.23 -40.10
N SER A 115 9.03 -10.98 -40.73
CA SER A 115 10.32 -11.51 -40.26
C SER A 115 10.79 -10.93 -38.90
N THR A 116 10.10 -9.91 -38.36
CA THR A 116 10.41 -9.32 -37.04
C THR A 116 9.77 -10.08 -35.90
N TRP A 117 8.72 -10.87 -36.12
CA TRP A 117 8.07 -11.65 -35.10
C TRP A 117 8.70 -13.05 -35.00
N GLN A 118 9.25 -13.37 -33.83
CA GLN A 118 9.87 -14.65 -33.55
C GLN A 118 9.40 -15.18 -32.20
N GLN A 119 9.30 -16.52 -32.08
CA GLN A 119 9.05 -17.15 -30.79
C GLN A 119 10.33 -17.18 -29.94
N PHE A 120 10.19 -17.19 -28.62
CA PHE A 120 11.36 -17.27 -27.72
C PHE A 120 12.24 -18.50 -28.00
N SER A 121 11.65 -19.66 -28.37
CA SER A 121 12.38 -20.84 -28.79
C SER A 121 13.25 -20.63 -30.04
N GLU A 122 12.80 -19.82 -30.98
CA GLU A 122 13.57 -19.48 -32.18
C GLU A 122 14.78 -18.59 -31.83
N LEU A 123 14.58 -17.59 -30.96
CA LEU A 123 15.66 -16.74 -30.44
C LEU A 123 16.70 -17.52 -29.64
N GLN A 124 16.24 -18.54 -28.90
CA GLN A 124 17.12 -19.44 -28.15
C GLN A 124 17.97 -20.31 -29.08
N ASN A 125 17.37 -20.87 -30.11
CA ASN A 125 18.05 -21.67 -31.13
C ASN A 125 19.11 -20.83 -31.89
N GLN A 126 18.84 -19.55 -32.13
CA GLN A 126 19.77 -18.60 -32.74
C GLN A 126 20.84 -18.10 -31.77
N LYS A 127 20.78 -18.43 -30.49
CA LYS A 127 21.70 -18.00 -29.41
C LYS A 127 21.72 -16.47 -29.19
N ILE A 128 20.59 -15.80 -29.47
CA ILE A 128 20.43 -14.35 -29.30
C ILE A 128 19.40 -13.98 -28.22
N LEU A 129 18.82 -14.97 -27.55
CA LEU A 129 17.80 -14.76 -26.52
C LEU A 129 18.27 -13.83 -25.39
N ASP A 130 19.52 -13.99 -24.93
CA ASP A 130 20.06 -13.16 -23.84
C ASP A 130 20.13 -11.67 -24.20
N VAL A 131 20.37 -11.35 -25.48
CA VAL A 131 20.35 -9.96 -25.98
C VAL A 131 18.93 -9.37 -25.86
N TYR A 132 17.91 -10.16 -26.16
CA TYR A 132 16.52 -9.70 -26.03
C TYR A 132 16.06 -9.71 -24.58
N LYS A 133 16.50 -10.66 -23.76
CA LYS A 133 16.26 -10.64 -22.31
C LYS A 133 16.72 -9.31 -21.73
N GLU A 134 17.94 -8.92 -21.98
CA GLU A 134 18.49 -7.67 -21.46
C GLU A 134 17.66 -6.44 -21.87
N LYS A 135 17.29 -6.35 -23.15
CA LYS A 135 16.44 -5.26 -23.67
C LYS A 135 15.07 -5.24 -23.04
N LEU A 136 14.46 -6.41 -22.82
CA LEU A 136 13.13 -6.51 -22.18
C LEU A 136 13.20 -6.13 -20.71
N LEU A 137 14.23 -6.54 -19.97
CA LEU A 137 14.40 -6.14 -18.58
C LEU A 137 14.60 -4.63 -18.43
N GLN A 138 15.33 -4.00 -19.36
CA GLN A 138 15.48 -2.53 -19.40
C GLN A 138 14.14 -1.84 -19.72
N LEU A 139 13.33 -2.42 -20.60
CA LEU A 139 12.03 -1.86 -20.99
C LEU A 139 10.95 -2.04 -19.92
N TRP A 140 11.02 -3.13 -19.16
CA TRP A 140 10.02 -3.51 -18.16
C TRP A 140 10.37 -3.05 -16.75
N SER A 141 11.51 -2.38 -16.56
CA SER A 141 11.95 -1.87 -15.27
C SER A 141 12.89 -0.68 -15.41
N THR A 142 13.26 -0.09 -14.30
CA THR A 142 14.24 1.02 -14.26
C THR A 142 15.69 0.58 -14.43
N LYS A 143 15.91 -0.69 -14.82
CA LYS A 143 17.26 -1.21 -15.10
C LYS A 143 17.94 -0.37 -16.18
N ASP A 144 19.11 0.17 -15.84
CA ASP A 144 19.94 0.99 -16.73
C ASP A 144 19.20 2.18 -17.37
N PHE A 145 18.20 2.74 -16.66
CA PHE A 145 17.42 3.88 -17.15
C PHE A 145 18.31 5.08 -17.46
N ASP A 146 18.07 5.70 -18.61
CA ASP A 146 18.79 6.87 -19.10
C ASP A 146 17.84 8.06 -19.30
N ALA A 147 17.85 8.99 -18.34
CA ALA A 147 17.00 10.19 -18.33
C ALA A 147 17.25 11.14 -19.54
N THR A 148 18.33 10.92 -20.31
CA THR A 148 18.56 11.72 -21.53
C THR A 148 17.74 11.25 -22.73
N LYS A 149 17.19 10.04 -22.67
CA LYS A 149 16.40 9.43 -23.75
C LYS A 149 14.91 9.69 -23.62
N GLU A 150 14.39 9.62 -22.39
CA GLU A 150 12.97 9.82 -22.10
C GLU A 150 12.73 10.28 -20.68
N PRO A 151 11.56 10.91 -20.37
CA PRO A 151 11.18 11.26 -19.01
C PRO A 151 10.95 10.01 -18.16
N SER A 152 11.39 10.06 -16.89
CA SER A 152 11.30 8.93 -15.95
C SER A 152 9.86 8.45 -15.71
N TYR A 153 8.91 9.39 -15.54
CA TYR A 153 7.51 9.03 -15.36
C TYR A 153 6.94 8.28 -16.58
N LYS A 154 7.32 8.69 -17.81
CA LYS A 154 6.87 8.03 -19.04
C LYS A 154 7.40 6.60 -19.09
N HIS A 155 8.70 6.40 -18.87
CA HIS A 155 9.31 5.08 -18.82
C HIS A 155 8.60 4.16 -17.81
N PHE A 156 8.35 4.68 -16.61
CA PHE A 156 7.69 3.94 -15.53
C PHE A 156 6.29 3.46 -15.92
N PHE A 157 5.43 4.36 -16.41
CA PHE A 157 4.05 3.99 -16.74
C PHE A 157 3.95 3.17 -18.02
N ASP A 158 4.81 3.39 -19.00
CA ASP A 158 4.85 2.61 -20.24
C ASP A 158 5.28 1.16 -19.98
N ALA A 159 6.11 0.89 -18.98
CA ALA A 159 6.55 -0.45 -18.62
C ALA A 159 5.37 -1.42 -18.42
N PHE A 160 4.28 -0.96 -17.78
CA PHE A 160 3.07 -1.78 -17.59
C PHE A 160 2.46 -2.26 -18.91
N GLY A 161 2.46 -1.40 -19.93
CA GLY A 161 1.99 -1.76 -21.27
C GLY A 161 2.85 -2.85 -21.91
N TYR A 162 4.15 -2.72 -21.78
CA TYR A 162 5.11 -3.64 -22.40
C TYR A 162 5.07 -5.05 -21.80
N PHE A 163 5.00 -5.20 -20.48
CA PHE A 163 4.92 -6.54 -19.88
C PHE A 163 3.50 -7.06 -19.68
N SER A 164 2.45 -6.26 -19.99
CA SER A 164 1.04 -6.63 -19.80
C SER A 164 0.67 -8.00 -20.38
N PRO A 165 1.13 -8.41 -21.59
CA PRO A 165 0.80 -9.74 -22.10
C PRO A 165 1.31 -10.88 -21.21
N ALA A 166 2.43 -10.72 -20.53
CA ALA A 166 2.95 -11.70 -19.57
C ALA A 166 2.22 -11.59 -18.23
N SER A 167 2.13 -10.39 -17.64
CA SER A 167 1.54 -10.18 -16.30
C SER A 167 0.07 -10.54 -16.23
N SER A 168 -0.71 -10.29 -17.29
CA SER A 168 -2.15 -10.62 -17.35
C SER A 168 -2.43 -12.12 -17.47
N ASN A 169 -1.42 -12.94 -17.75
CA ASN A 169 -1.55 -14.37 -17.91
C ASN A 169 -0.69 -15.17 -16.91
N LEU A 170 0.14 -14.51 -16.12
CA LEU A 170 0.89 -15.16 -15.05
C LEU A 170 -0.10 -15.75 -14.02
N ASP A 171 0.15 -16.97 -13.59
CA ASP A 171 -0.55 -17.53 -12.45
C ASP A 171 -0.27 -16.68 -11.20
N GLU A 172 -1.32 -16.14 -10.58
CA GLU A 172 -1.18 -15.27 -9.41
C GLU A 172 -0.36 -15.92 -8.29
N VAL A 173 -0.39 -17.26 -8.19
CA VAL A 173 0.36 -18.00 -7.18
C VAL A 173 1.88 -17.82 -7.33
N ILE A 174 2.37 -17.73 -8.56
CA ILE A 174 3.82 -17.54 -8.83
C ILE A 174 4.25 -16.17 -8.24
N GLY A 175 3.54 -15.11 -8.59
CA GLY A 175 3.83 -13.78 -8.08
C GLY A 175 3.63 -13.67 -6.56
N LEU A 176 2.54 -14.21 -6.00
CA LEU A 176 2.30 -14.18 -4.55
C LEU A 176 3.41 -14.88 -3.76
N ASN A 177 3.91 -16.02 -4.26
CA ASN A 177 5.03 -16.73 -3.63
C ASN A 177 6.36 -15.97 -3.76
N GLU A 178 6.60 -15.30 -4.88
CA GLU A 178 7.76 -14.41 -5.04
C GLU A 178 7.71 -13.30 -4.01
N LEU A 179 6.59 -12.56 -3.93
CA LEU A 179 6.41 -11.45 -3.01
C LEU A 179 6.55 -11.87 -1.55
N LYS A 180 5.95 -13.02 -1.17
CA LYS A 180 6.11 -13.59 0.17
C LYS A 180 7.58 -13.88 0.51
N LYS A 181 8.30 -14.55 -0.38
CA LYS A 181 9.72 -14.89 -0.16
C LYS A 181 10.59 -13.64 0.00
N ARG A 182 10.35 -12.64 -0.84
CA ARG A 182 11.06 -11.36 -0.75
C ARG A 182 10.75 -10.65 0.57
N ALA A 183 9.48 -10.49 0.92
CA ALA A 183 9.06 -9.90 2.19
C ALA A 183 9.73 -10.57 3.40
N GLN A 184 9.73 -11.90 3.44
CA GLN A 184 10.38 -12.65 4.51
C GLN A 184 11.90 -12.39 4.56
N SER A 185 12.58 -12.33 3.40
CA SER A 185 14.02 -12.03 3.33
C SER A 185 14.36 -10.61 3.76
N GLU A 186 13.42 -9.68 3.65
CA GLU A 186 13.53 -8.27 4.02
C GLU A 186 13.06 -7.98 5.46
N ASN A 187 12.62 -8.97 6.22
CA ASN A 187 11.98 -8.84 7.53
C ASN A 187 10.67 -8.00 7.50
N VAL A 188 9.91 -8.08 6.40
CA VAL A 188 8.54 -7.59 6.27
C VAL A 188 7.60 -8.72 6.66
N GLN A 189 6.70 -8.50 7.60
CA GLN A 189 5.79 -9.54 8.10
C GLN A 189 4.35 -9.41 7.57
N TYR A 190 4.04 -8.30 6.88
CA TYR A 190 2.71 -8.01 6.38
C TYR A 190 2.74 -7.25 5.05
N ILE A 191 1.85 -7.59 4.12
CA ILE A 191 1.65 -6.84 2.88
C ILE A 191 0.16 -6.63 2.63
N GLU A 192 -0.24 -5.40 2.25
CA GLU A 192 -1.52 -5.11 1.58
C GLU A 192 -1.26 -4.89 0.10
N THR A 193 -1.49 -5.90 -0.75
CA THR A 193 -1.19 -5.79 -2.18
C THR A 193 -2.44 -5.49 -3.02
N MET A 194 -2.30 -4.56 -3.96
CA MET A 194 -3.31 -4.19 -4.95
C MET A 194 -3.35 -5.22 -6.09
N LEU A 195 -3.99 -6.36 -5.84
CA LEU A 195 -4.10 -7.47 -6.78
C LEU A 195 -5.51 -7.60 -7.36
N VAL A 196 -6.56 -7.43 -6.52
CA VAL A 196 -7.93 -7.72 -6.92
C VAL A 196 -8.44 -6.65 -7.89
N ARG A 197 -9.02 -7.09 -8.99
CA ARG A 197 -9.71 -6.22 -9.96
C ARG A 197 -11.18 -6.64 -10.05
N PRO A 198 -12.14 -5.70 -10.00
CA PRO A 198 -13.53 -6.03 -10.21
C PRO A 198 -13.73 -6.62 -11.62
N LYS A 199 -14.36 -7.79 -11.69
CA LYS A 199 -14.75 -8.39 -12.99
C LYS A 199 -16.12 -7.84 -13.39
N THR A 200 -16.21 -6.55 -13.71
CA THR A 200 -17.47 -5.90 -14.07
C THR A 200 -17.88 -6.23 -15.49
N ARG A 201 -19.20 -6.44 -15.71
CA ARG A 201 -19.76 -6.44 -17.07
C ARG A 201 -19.86 -5.01 -17.56
N SER A 202 -19.63 -4.77 -18.83
CA SER A 202 -19.89 -3.45 -19.42
C SER A 202 -21.39 -3.14 -19.31
N VAL A 203 -21.67 -1.97 -18.74
CA VAL A 203 -23.02 -1.42 -18.62
C VAL A 203 -23.27 -0.25 -19.57
N ASP A 204 -22.27 0.08 -20.40
CA ASP A 204 -22.26 1.28 -21.27
C ASP A 204 -23.37 1.27 -22.30
N SER A 205 -23.74 0.11 -22.86
CA SER A 205 -24.84 0.03 -23.85
C SER A 205 -26.20 0.45 -23.28
N ALA A 206 -26.44 0.23 -21.98
CA ALA A 206 -27.71 0.54 -21.33
C ALA A 206 -27.65 1.87 -20.55
N LEU A 207 -26.52 2.18 -19.92
CA LEU A 207 -26.37 3.25 -18.94
C LEU A 207 -25.37 4.33 -19.36
N GLY A 208 -24.69 4.17 -20.51
CA GLY A 208 -23.64 5.11 -20.98
C GLY A 208 -24.10 6.55 -21.14
N TYR A 209 -25.40 6.81 -21.28
CA TYR A 209 -25.96 8.18 -21.32
C TYR A 209 -25.69 8.95 -20.00
N PHE A 210 -25.52 8.26 -18.86
CA PHE A 210 -25.11 8.90 -17.60
C PHE A 210 -23.73 9.58 -17.68
N ASN A 211 -22.84 9.16 -18.59
CA ASN A 211 -21.52 9.81 -18.74
C ASN A 211 -21.68 11.31 -19.02
N GLY A 212 -22.57 11.67 -19.97
CA GLY A 212 -22.85 13.08 -20.27
C GLY A 212 -23.50 13.83 -19.12
N ILE A 213 -24.46 13.19 -18.42
CA ILE A 213 -25.13 13.76 -17.25
C ILE A 213 -24.13 14.05 -16.12
N LEU A 214 -23.27 13.08 -15.77
CA LEU A 214 -22.30 13.22 -14.70
C LEU A 214 -21.26 14.28 -15.03
N HIS A 215 -20.77 14.37 -16.27
CA HIS A 215 -19.85 15.43 -16.69
C HIS A 215 -20.51 16.83 -16.66
N ASP A 216 -21.76 16.95 -17.08
CA ASP A 216 -22.48 18.24 -17.00
C ASP A 216 -22.67 18.68 -15.53
N LEU A 217 -23.07 17.77 -14.65
CA LEU A 217 -23.21 18.03 -13.22
C LEU A 217 -21.87 18.36 -12.56
N GLN A 218 -20.79 17.66 -12.94
CA GLN A 218 -19.42 17.97 -12.50
C GLN A 218 -19.00 19.38 -12.90
N ASN A 219 -19.25 19.78 -14.14
CA ASN A 219 -18.92 21.11 -14.64
C ASN A 219 -19.66 22.23 -13.85
N ARG A 220 -20.89 21.93 -13.41
CA ARG A 220 -21.70 22.84 -12.57
C ARG A 220 -21.38 22.72 -11.07
N ARG A 221 -20.54 21.76 -10.67
CA ARG A 221 -20.24 21.43 -9.25
C ARG A 221 -21.52 21.16 -8.42
N ASP A 222 -22.53 20.51 -9.01
CA ASP A 222 -23.81 20.23 -8.37
C ASP A 222 -23.73 18.92 -7.58
N GLU A 223 -23.26 19.01 -6.34
CA GLU A 223 -23.04 17.83 -5.47
C GLU A 223 -24.34 17.04 -5.18
N LYS A 224 -25.47 17.76 -5.03
CA LYS A 224 -26.75 17.10 -4.75
C LYS A 224 -27.21 16.27 -5.95
N ALA A 225 -27.23 16.88 -7.12
CA ALA A 225 -27.64 16.19 -8.35
C ALA A 225 -26.68 15.06 -8.73
N ILE A 226 -25.38 15.16 -8.41
CA ILE A 226 -24.44 14.03 -8.52
C ILE A 226 -24.90 12.87 -7.63
N GLY A 227 -25.21 13.11 -6.35
CA GLY A 227 -25.68 12.06 -5.43
C GLY A 227 -26.96 11.37 -5.95
N ASP A 228 -27.96 12.16 -6.38
CA ASP A 228 -29.23 11.65 -6.95
C ASP A 228 -28.97 10.81 -8.23
N SER A 229 -28.01 11.26 -9.07
CA SER A 229 -27.64 10.55 -10.29
C SER A 229 -26.89 9.24 -10.00
N LEU A 230 -25.98 9.22 -9.03
CA LEU A 230 -25.27 8.00 -8.60
C LEU A 230 -26.23 6.99 -7.98
N GLN A 231 -27.25 7.44 -7.24
CA GLN A 231 -28.30 6.56 -6.72
C GLN A 231 -29.11 5.92 -7.87
N SER A 232 -29.52 6.71 -8.86
CA SER A 232 -30.23 6.23 -10.04
C SER A 232 -29.37 5.27 -10.87
N LEU A 233 -28.10 5.59 -11.05
CA LEU A 233 -27.14 4.75 -11.75
C LEU A 233 -26.91 3.42 -11.02
N THR A 234 -26.83 3.43 -9.67
CA THR A 234 -26.73 2.22 -8.85
C THR A 234 -27.93 1.31 -9.07
N ALA A 235 -29.16 1.86 -9.02
CA ALA A 235 -30.35 1.09 -9.30
C ALA A 235 -30.35 0.51 -10.72
N GLY A 236 -29.91 1.28 -11.71
CA GLY A 236 -29.76 0.83 -13.09
C GLY A 236 -28.74 -0.31 -13.22
N ILE A 237 -27.55 -0.18 -12.63
CA ILE A 237 -26.53 -1.23 -12.62
C ILE A 237 -27.09 -2.52 -12.02
N LEU A 238 -27.66 -2.46 -10.83
CA LEU A 238 -28.22 -3.65 -10.15
C LEU A 238 -29.37 -4.27 -10.94
N GLY A 239 -30.18 -3.44 -11.63
CA GLY A 239 -31.28 -3.91 -12.47
C GLY A 239 -30.83 -4.71 -13.70
N ILE A 240 -29.70 -4.35 -14.30
CA ILE A 240 -29.16 -5.05 -15.49
C ILE A 240 -28.09 -6.09 -15.14
N THR A 241 -27.67 -6.17 -13.89
CA THR A 241 -26.72 -7.19 -13.38
C THR A 241 -27.37 -8.01 -12.26
N PRO A 242 -28.39 -8.85 -12.56
CA PRO A 242 -29.17 -9.55 -11.54
C PRO A 242 -28.32 -10.48 -10.65
N ASN A 243 -27.17 -10.93 -11.14
CA ASN A 243 -26.26 -11.80 -10.40
C ASN A 243 -25.11 -11.03 -9.72
N PHE A 244 -25.24 -9.70 -9.52
CA PHE A 244 -24.18 -8.85 -8.95
C PHE A 244 -23.54 -9.46 -7.69
N ASN A 245 -24.35 -9.87 -6.72
CA ASN A 245 -23.84 -10.46 -5.47
C ASN A 245 -23.16 -11.82 -5.68
N GLU A 246 -23.74 -12.67 -6.53
CA GLU A 246 -23.21 -14.00 -6.82
C GLU A 246 -21.88 -13.93 -7.56
N ASP A 247 -21.78 -13.06 -8.56
CA ASP A 247 -20.55 -12.91 -9.37
C ASP A 247 -19.42 -12.36 -8.51
N ASN A 248 -19.67 -11.38 -7.66
CA ASN A 248 -18.68 -10.88 -6.70
C ASN A 248 -18.31 -11.94 -5.63
N THR A 249 -19.28 -12.72 -5.13
CA THR A 249 -19.00 -13.81 -4.18
C THR A 249 -18.09 -14.89 -4.81
N LYS A 250 -18.23 -15.16 -6.11
CA LYS A 250 -17.33 -16.10 -6.81
C LYS A 250 -15.88 -15.57 -6.82
N ILE A 251 -15.68 -14.27 -7.06
CA ILE A 251 -14.34 -13.64 -7.00
C ILE A 251 -13.76 -13.81 -5.60
N ILE A 252 -14.51 -13.50 -4.55
CA ILE A 252 -14.05 -13.65 -3.16
C ILE A 252 -13.60 -15.10 -2.91
N LYS A 253 -14.44 -16.09 -3.24
CA LYS A 253 -14.12 -17.50 -3.03
C LYS A 253 -12.91 -17.97 -3.84
N GLU A 254 -12.70 -17.45 -5.05
CA GLU A 254 -11.51 -17.73 -5.87
C GLU A 254 -10.25 -17.25 -5.16
N PHE A 255 -10.21 -16.01 -4.66
CA PHE A 255 -9.07 -15.48 -3.91
C PHE A 255 -8.85 -16.19 -2.57
N GLU A 256 -9.91 -16.50 -1.83
CA GLU A 256 -9.81 -17.28 -0.59
C GLU A 256 -9.21 -18.67 -0.84
N LYS A 257 -9.62 -19.33 -1.92
CA LYS A 257 -9.09 -20.62 -2.32
C LYS A 257 -7.61 -20.52 -2.69
N ILE A 258 -7.23 -19.56 -3.53
CA ILE A 258 -5.82 -19.33 -3.91
C ILE A 258 -4.97 -19.10 -2.66
N HIS A 259 -5.41 -18.20 -1.78
CA HIS A 259 -4.71 -17.83 -0.56
C HIS A 259 -4.48 -19.04 0.36
N GLN A 260 -5.54 -19.80 0.65
CA GLN A 260 -5.51 -20.94 1.56
C GLN A 260 -4.72 -22.12 1.00
N GLN A 261 -4.95 -22.51 -0.28
CA GLN A 261 -4.31 -23.67 -0.88
C GLN A 261 -2.79 -23.49 -1.06
N ASN A 262 -2.32 -22.26 -1.12
CA ASN A 262 -0.90 -21.96 -1.28
C ASN A 262 -0.22 -21.48 0.00
N ASN A 263 -0.91 -21.60 1.15
CA ASN A 263 -0.37 -21.20 2.46
C ASN A 263 0.30 -19.81 2.42
N ILE A 264 -0.41 -18.83 1.83
CA ILE A 264 0.13 -17.47 1.71
C ILE A 264 0.40 -16.89 3.10
N ASP A 265 -0.55 -17.00 4.03
CA ASP A 265 -0.29 -16.71 5.46
C ASP A 265 0.43 -17.88 6.12
N ASP A 266 1.42 -17.54 6.98
CA ASP A 266 2.07 -18.50 7.89
C ASP A 266 2.45 -17.80 9.22
N SER A 267 3.19 -18.52 10.07
CA SER A 267 3.60 -17.99 11.38
C SER A 267 4.53 -16.77 11.31
N SER A 268 5.12 -16.47 10.16
CA SER A 268 6.06 -15.36 9.96
C SER A 268 5.51 -14.24 9.08
N PHE A 269 4.51 -14.52 8.26
CA PHE A 269 4.02 -13.62 7.22
C PHE A 269 2.50 -13.66 7.06
N THR A 270 1.91 -12.51 6.76
CA THR A 270 0.48 -12.32 6.52
C THR A 270 0.27 -11.42 5.30
N MET A 271 -0.66 -11.77 4.41
CA MET A 271 -1.00 -10.95 3.25
C MET A 271 -2.50 -10.66 3.20
N ARG A 272 -2.84 -9.44 2.82
CA ARG A 272 -4.21 -9.00 2.54
C ARG A 272 -4.25 -8.30 1.19
N TYR A 273 -5.44 -8.19 0.62
CA TYR A 273 -5.64 -7.68 -0.74
C TYR A 273 -6.43 -6.39 -0.75
N LEU A 274 -6.03 -5.47 -1.63
CA LEU A 274 -6.81 -4.29 -1.97
C LEU A 274 -7.40 -4.46 -3.37
N VAL A 275 -8.59 -3.92 -3.56
CA VAL A 275 -9.21 -3.83 -4.88
C VAL A 275 -8.69 -2.58 -5.59
N SER A 276 -8.13 -2.75 -6.79
CA SER A 276 -7.67 -1.65 -7.63
C SER A 276 -8.79 -1.16 -8.54
N VAL A 277 -9.04 0.15 -8.53
CA VAL A 277 -9.96 0.84 -9.46
C VAL A 277 -9.14 1.79 -10.33
N VAL A 278 -9.22 1.63 -11.65
CA VAL A 278 -8.41 2.38 -12.61
C VAL A 278 -9.11 3.67 -13.02
N ARG A 279 -8.48 4.84 -12.75
CA ARG A 279 -9.13 6.15 -12.80
C ARG A 279 -9.35 6.77 -14.18
N TYR A 280 -8.75 6.27 -15.26
CA TYR A 280 -8.85 6.86 -16.60
C TYR A 280 -10.01 6.30 -17.45
N LYS A 281 -11.05 5.76 -16.82
CA LYS A 281 -12.25 5.26 -17.50
C LYS A 281 -13.36 6.30 -17.54
N GLN A 282 -14.36 6.07 -18.41
CA GLN A 282 -15.56 6.89 -18.43
C GLN A 282 -16.32 6.81 -17.09
N PRO A 283 -17.05 7.86 -16.68
CA PRO A 283 -17.69 7.94 -15.37
C PRO A 283 -18.57 6.73 -14.99
N VAL A 284 -19.35 6.20 -15.92
CA VAL A 284 -20.22 5.02 -15.66
C VAL A 284 -19.38 3.77 -15.40
N ALA A 285 -18.34 3.56 -16.19
CA ALA A 285 -17.48 2.38 -16.06
C ALA A 285 -16.70 2.41 -14.74
N ILE A 286 -16.10 3.55 -14.38
CA ILE A 286 -15.36 3.68 -13.11
C ILE A 286 -16.30 3.59 -11.91
N PHE A 287 -17.49 4.18 -11.97
CA PHE A 287 -18.46 4.07 -10.88
C PHE A 287 -18.91 2.61 -10.66
N ASN A 288 -19.16 1.86 -11.73
CA ASN A 288 -19.47 0.44 -11.64
C ASN A 288 -18.31 -0.35 -10.98
N GLU A 289 -17.05 -0.03 -11.29
CA GLU A 289 -15.90 -0.66 -10.64
C GLU A 289 -15.80 -0.28 -9.16
N ILE A 290 -16.00 0.99 -8.79
CA ILE A 290 -15.99 1.43 -7.38
C ILE A 290 -17.08 0.71 -6.60
N LEU A 291 -18.32 0.63 -7.12
CA LEU A 291 -19.43 -0.06 -6.47
C LEU A 291 -19.11 -1.54 -6.20
N ASN A 292 -18.59 -2.25 -7.21
CA ASN A 292 -18.14 -3.64 -7.05
C ASN A 292 -16.98 -3.77 -6.07
N ALA A 293 -16.01 -2.86 -6.12
CA ALA A 293 -14.84 -2.85 -5.22
C ALA A 293 -15.26 -2.72 -3.74
N PHE A 294 -16.18 -1.80 -3.45
CA PHE A 294 -16.72 -1.65 -2.10
C PHE A 294 -17.51 -2.89 -1.65
N TYR A 295 -18.29 -3.50 -2.53
CA TYR A 295 -18.96 -4.76 -2.22
C TYR A 295 -17.97 -5.88 -1.89
N LEU A 296 -16.95 -6.09 -2.73
CA LEU A 296 -15.90 -7.10 -2.51
C LEU A 296 -15.19 -6.88 -1.17
N ALA A 297 -14.77 -5.64 -0.90
CA ALA A 297 -14.12 -5.30 0.35
C ALA A 297 -15.08 -5.40 1.55
N SER A 298 -16.38 -5.18 1.40
CA SER A 298 -17.34 -5.34 2.51
C SER A 298 -17.59 -6.81 2.90
N SER A 299 -17.40 -7.73 1.95
CA SER A 299 -17.86 -9.12 2.05
C SER A 299 -16.73 -10.15 2.27
N SER A 300 -15.48 -9.72 2.39
CA SER A 300 -14.32 -10.61 2.59
C SER A 300 -13.43 -10.10 3.72
N ASN A 301 -12.78 -11.03 4.45
CA ASN A 301 -11.72 -10.69 5.41
C ASN A 301 -10.34 -10.62 4.76
N LEU A 302 -10.13 -11.30 3.62
CA LEU A 302 -8.88 -11.22 2.87
C LEU A 302 -8.80 -9.97 2.00
N ILE A 303 -9.93 -9.53 1.42
CA ILE A 303 -10.02 -8.28 0.65
C ILE A 303 -10.39 -7.18 1.64
N VAL A 304 -9.39 -6.41 2.06
CA VAL A 304 -9.53 -5.53 3.22
C VAL A 304 -9.87 -4.08 2.88
N GLY A 305 -9.72 -3.69 1.61
CA GLY A 305 -9.97 -2.30 1.22
C GLY A 305 -9.93 -2.06 -0.28
N VAL A 306 -10.02 -0.78 -0.65
CA VAL A 306 -10.06 -0.28 -2.03
C VAL A 306 -8.99 0.77 -2.23
N ASN A 307 -8.42 0.85 -3.45
CA ASN A 307 -7.54 1.94 -3.87
C ASN A 307 -7.89 2.38 -5.30
N ILE A 308 -7.88 3.69 -5.55
CA ILE A 308 -7.93 4.25 -6.91
C ILE A 308 -6.51 4.41 -7.43
N VAL A 309 -6.22 3.84 -8.59
CA VAL A 309 -4.87 3.69 -9.15
C VAL A 309 -4.77 4.26 -10.57
N ALA A 310 -3.59 4.22 -11.15
CA ALA A 310 -3.17 4.77 -12.44
C ALA A 310 -2.72 6.25 -12.35
N PRO A 311 -1.98 6.75 -13.37
CA PRO A 311 -1.36 8.06 -13.32
C PRO A 311 -2.34 9.18 -12.96
N GLU A 312 -2.05 9.91 -11.88
CA GLU A 312 -2.93 11.00 -11.42
C GLU A 312 -2.92 12.19 -12.38
N HIS A 313 -1.79 12.44 -13.04
CA HIS A 313 -1.58 13.57 -13.97
C HIS A 313 -2.19 13.39 -15.36
N GLU A 314 -2.72 12.21 -15.69
CA GLU A 314 -3.38 11.97 -16.97
C GLU A 314 -4.64 12.82 -17.14
N GLU A 315 -4.94 13.22 -18.37
CA GLU A 315 -6.01 14.18 -18.68
C GLU A 315 -7.38 13.76 -18.10
N VAL A 316 -7.77 12.49 -18.28
CA VAL A 316 -9.04 11.97 -17.76
C VAL A 316 -9.00 11.90 -16.23
N SER A 317 -7.86 11.47 -15.66
CA SER A 317 -7.66 11.41 -14.21
C SER A 317 -7.83 12.77 -13.55
N MET A 318 -7.17 13.79 -14.09
CA MET A 318 -7.25 15.18 -13.62
C MET A 318 -8.66 15.75 -13.76
N LYS A 319 -9.25 15.60 -14.96
CA LYS A 319 -10.59 16.13 -15.28
C LYS A 319 -11.66 15.59 -14.34
N ASP A 320 -11.65 14.28 -14.08
CA ASP A 320 -12.72 13.60 -13.37
C ASP A 320 -12.43 13.36 -11.87
N TYR A 321 -11.28 13.85 -11.35
CA TYR A 321 -10.88 13.63 -9.96
C TYR A 321 -11.93 14.10 -8.95
N TRP A 322 -12.53 15.27 -9.19
CA TRP A 322 -13.61 15.79 -8.36
C TRP A 322 -14.81 14.83 -8.32
N LEU A 323 -15.20 14.26 -9.46
CA LEU A 323 -16.28 13.30 -9.59
C LEU A 323 -15.92 11.97 -8.89
N HIS A 324 -14.68 11.49 -9.06
CA HIS A 324 -14.20 10.28 -8.40
C HIS A 324 -14.33 10.39 -6.87
N CYS A 325 -13.99 11.53 -6.29
CA CYS A 325 -14.15 11.75 -4.84
C CYS A 325 -15.62 11.65 -4.40
N ARG A 326 -16.59 12.11 -5.20
CA ARG A 326 -18.03 11.98 -4.92
C ARG A 326 -18.52 10.54 -5.07
N MET A 327 -17.99 9.80 -6.04
CA MET A 327 -18.28 8.38 -6.21
C MET A 327 -17.79 7.57 -5.01
N PHE A 328 -16.57 7.83 -4.52
CA PHE A 328 -16.05 7.21 -3.29
C PHE A 328 -16.88 7.57 -2.07
N LYS A 329 -17.23 8.84 -1.89
CA LYS A 329 -18.14 9.30 -0.82
C LYS A 329 -19.46 8.54 -0.85
N PHE A 330 -20.08 8.47 -2.02
CA PHE A 330 -21.35 7.77 -2.20
C PHE A 330 -21.27 6.28 -1.83
N CYS A 331 -20.24 5.59 -2.32
CA CYS A 331 -20.01 4.18 -2.00
C CYS A 331 -19.65 3.97 -0.53
N HIS A 332 -18.95 4.91 0.12
CA HIS A 332 -18.71 4.87 1.56
C HIS A 332 -20.00 5.02 2.38
N GLU A 333 -20.94 5.83 1.93
CA GLU A 333 -22.25 5.94 2.57
C GLU A 333 -23.06 4.62 2.46
N LEU A 334 -22.90 3.88 1.34
CA LEU A 334 -23.49 2.54 1.18
C LEU A 334 -22.78 1.45 2.00
N TYR A 335 -21.45 1.55 2.15
CA TYR A 335 -20.59 0.56 2.81
C TYR A 335 -19.69 1.23 3.87
N PRO A 336 -20.24 1.74 4.98
CA PRO A 336 -19.51 2.63 5.90
C PRO A 336 -18.34 1.97 6.64
N ASN A 337 -18.28 0.65 6.68
CA ASN A 337 -17.20 -0.11 7.32
C ASN A 337 -16.03 -0.42 6.37
N VAL A 338 -16.17 -0.18 5.07
CA VAL A 338 -15.10 -0.40 4.10
C VAL A 338 -14.05 0.67 4.25
N LYS A 339 -12.80 0.24 4.39
CA LYS A 339 -11.63 1.11 4.40
C LYS A 339 -11.08 1.27 2.99
N TYR A 340 -10.48 2.43 2.72
CA TYR A 340 -9.85 2.69 1.43
C TYR A 340 -8.73 3.71 1.56
N THR A 341 -7.77 3.57 0.67
CA THR A 341 -6.73 4.55 0.42
C THR A 341 -6.94 5.16 -0.95
N MET A 342 -6.42 6.34 -1.19
CA MET A 342 -6.49 7.00 -2.50
C MET A 342 -5.10 7.50 -2.88
N HIS A 343 -4.67 7.20 -4.12
CA HIS A 343 -3.58 7.94 -4.72
C HIS A 343 -4.02 9.39 -4.86
N ALA A 344 -3.39 10.28 -4.11
CA ALA A 344 -3.67 11.70 -4.11
C ALA A 344 -2.39 12.49 -3.85
N GLY A 345 -2.14 13.50 -4.68
CA GLY A 345 -0.95 14.31 -4.58
C GLY A 345 0.32 13.64 -5.10
N GLU A 346 0.22 12.65 -5.98
CA GLU A 346 1.36 12.15 -6.77
C GLU A 346 1.62 13.09 -7.96
N LEU A 347 1.75 14.36 -7.65
CA LEU A 347 1.83 15.45 -8.61
C LEU A 347 3.02 16.37 -8.31
N ARG A 348 3.51 17.06 -9.33
CA ARG A 348 4.50 18.11 -9.19
C ARG A 348 4.33 19.23 -10.20
N MET A 349 4.91 20.39 -9.90
CA MET A 349 5.04 21.50 -10.84
C MET A 349 5.71 21.02 -12.14
N GLY A 350 5.13 21.34 -13.26
CA GLY A 350 5.62 20.94 -14.59
C GLY A 350 5.01 19.66 -15.17
N MET A 351 4.32 18.83 -14.34
CA MET A 351 3.48 17.73 -14.85
C MET A 351 2.02 18.20 -15.06
N VAL A 352 1.55 19.05 -14.15
CA VAL A 352 0.18 19.61 -14.17
C VAL A 352 0.23 21.11 -14.00
N LYS A 353 -0.91 21.79 -14.19
CA LYS A 353 -1.02 23.23 -13.90
C LYS A 353 -0.88 23.49 -12.39
N PRO A 354 -0.34 24.67 -11.98
CA PRO A 354 -0.15 24.99 -10.57
C PRO A 354 -1.43 24.89 -9.72
N GLU A 355 -2.58 25.23 -10.29
CA GLU A 355 -3.88 25.18 -9.63
C GLU A 355 -4.26 23.77 -9.20
N GLU A 356 -3.87 22.78 -9.97
CA GLU A 356 -4.19 21.35 -9.72
C GLU A 356 -3.42 20.79 -8.52
N LEU A 357 -2.29 21.37 -8.16
CA LEU A 357 -1.51 20.98 -6.98
C LEU A 357 -2.14 21.42 -5.66
N THR A 358 -3.31 22.07 -5.68
CA THR A 358 -3.81 22.82 -4.50
C THR A 358 -5.01 22.17 -3.81
N TRP A 359 -5.51 21.01 -4.27
CA TRP A 359 -6.81 20.54 -3.82
C TRP A 359 -7.04 19.01 -3.82
N HIS A 360 -6.17 18.22 -4.40
CA HIS A 360 -6.40 16.78 -4.55
C HIS A 360 -6.41 16.03 -3.22
N ILE A 361 -5.43 16.29 -2.34
CA ILE A 361 -5.38 15.69 -1.01
C ILE A 361 -6.55 16.17 -0.15
N ASN A 362 -6.91 17.46 -0.24
CA ASN A 362 -8.09 18.01 0.44
C ASN A 362 -9.37 17.25 0.06
N GLU A 363 -9.62 17.04 -1.23
CA GLU A 363 -10.80 16.31 -1.72
C GLU A 363 -10.80 14.86 -1.24
N ALA A 364 -9.66 14.18 -1.33
CA ALA A 364 -9.54 12.79 -0.88
C ALA A 364 -9.88 12.62 0.61
N VAL A 365 -9.35 13.49 1.48
CA VAL A 365 -9.57 13.32 2.93
C VAL A 365 -10.85 13.97 3.44
N ARG A 366 -11.27 15.11 2.89
CA ARG A 366 -12.43 15.84 3.41
C ARG A 366 -13.74 15.45 2.76
N VAL A 367 -13.71 15.13 1.48
CA VAL A 367 -14.91 14.77 0.71
C VAL A 367 -15.03 13.28 0.56
N ALA A 368 -14.06 12.63 -0.07
CA ALA A 368 -14.08 11.18 -0.25
C ALA A 368 -13.92 10.41 1.08
N LYS A 369 -13.39 11.02 2.15
CA LYS A 369 -13.19 10.39 3.48
C LYS A 369 -12.19 9.25 3.47
N ALA A 370 -11.16 9.33 2.64
CA ALA A 370 -10.10 8.33 2.57
C ALA A 370 -9.47 8.10 3.96
N ASN A 371 -9.19 6.85 4.29
CA ASN A 371 -8.58 6.45 5.55
C ASN A 371 -7.05 6.57 5.52
N ARG A 372 -6.45 6.48 4.33
CA ARG A 372 -5.03 6.73 4.07
C ARG A 372 -4.89 7.46 2.74
N ILE A 373 -3.76 8.13 2.55
CA ILE A 373 -3.38 8.82 1.32
C ILE A 373 -2.11 8.18 0.76
N GLY A 374 -2.19 7.67 -0.46
CA GLY A 374 -1.03 7.24 -1.21
C GLY A 374 -0.25 8.42 -1.74
N HIS A 375 1.06 8.43 -1.57
CA HIS A 375 2.05 9.44 -1.96
C HIS A 375 1.96 10.77 -1.21
N GLY A 376 0.92 11.58 -1.43
CA GLY A 376 0.75 12.87 -0.75
C GLY A 376 1.92 13.85 -0.95
N VAL A 377 2.58 13.85 -2.12
CA VAL A 377 3.83 14.56 -2.37
C VAL A 377 3.64 16.06 -2.50
N ASP A 378 2.51 16.50 -3.05
CA ASP A 378 2.21 17.94 -3.25
C ASP A 378 1.59 18.62 -2.04
N MET A 379 1.57 17.97 -0.86
CA MET A 379 1.01 18.53 0.39
C MET A 379 1.43 19.98 0.67
N ALA A 380 2.66 20.35 0.32
CA ALA A 380 3.16 21.71 0.57
C ALA A 380 2.46 22.80 -0.25
N THR A 381 1.86 22.42 -1.39
CA THR A 381 1.14 23.34 -2.30
C THR A 381 -0.38 23.31 -2.11
N GLU A 382 -0.89 22.36 -1.33
CA GLU A 382 -2.31 22.25 -0.99
C GLU A 382 -2.85 23.52 -0.31
N ARG A 383 -4.11 23.90 -0.62
CA ARG A 383 -4.79 25.00 0.06
C ARG A 383 -4.86 24.75 1.56
N ASN A 384 -4.38 25.72 2.33
CA ASN A 384 -4.35 25.61 3.79
C ASN A 384 -3.64 24.33 4.26
N ALA A 385 -2.46 24.03 3.69
CA ALA A 385 -1.67 22.82 3.99
C ALA A 385 -1.55 22.51 5.49
N TYR A 386 -1.30 23.53 6.35
CA TYR A 386 -1.20 23.31 7.79
C TYR A 386 -2.54 22.92 8.45
N ASP A 387 -3.67 23.46 7.97
CA ASP A 387 -5.00 23.06 8.43
C ASP A 387 -5.34 21.64 7.94
N LEU A 388 -4.96 21.31 6.71
CA LEU A 388 -5.12 19.97 6.16
C LEU A 388 -4.29 18.93 6.94
N LEU A 389 -3.04 19.23 7.24
CA LEU A 389 -2.17 18.39 8.08
C LEU A 389 -2.76 18.17 9.48
N ASN A 390 -3.28 19.23 10.11
CA ASN A 390 -3.96 19.13 11.40
C ASN A 390 -5.24 18.27 11.30
N TYR A 391 -5.99 18.41 10.21
CA TYR A 391 -7.16 17.57 9.95
C TYR A 391 -6.77 16.08 9.82
N MET A 392 -5.74 15.76 9.04
CA MET A 392 -5.24 14.38 8.88
C MET A 392 -4.81 13.80 10.23
N ARG A 393 -4.01 14.56 11.02
CA ARG A 393 -3.58 14.13 12.36
C ARG A 393 -4.76 13.86 13.28
N THR A 394 -5.72 14.77 13.36
CA THR A 394 -6.87 14.70 14.28
C THR A 394 -7.82 13.56 13.93
N ASN A 395 -7.92 13.22 12.64
CA ASN A 395 -8.78 12.15 12.14
C ASN A 395 -8.00 10.83 11.93
N ASN A 396 -6.75 10.73 12.37
CA ASN A 396 -5.91 9.53 12.24
C ASN A 396 -5.79 9.04 10.78
N ILE A 397 -5.64 9.97 9.83
CA ILE A 397 -5.44 9.65 8.41
C ILE A 397 -3.93 9.55 8.18
N ALA A 398 -3.44 8.36 7.82
CA ALA A 398 -2.03 8.14 7.54
C ALA A 398 -1.67 8.50 6.10
N VAL A 399 -0.38 8.83 5.88
CA VAL A 399 0.20 8.97 4.55
C VAL A 399 1.14 7.81 4.26
N GLU A 400 1.02 7.23 3.06
CA GLU A 400 1.85 6.13 2.54
C GLU A 400 2.94 6.73 1.65
N LEU A 401 4.17 6.79 2.15
CA LEU A 401 5.29 7.44 1.45
C LEU A 401 6.15 6.40 0.74
N ASN A 402 6.30 6.57 -0.57
CA ASN A 402 7.00 5.70 -1.49
C ASN A 402 8.25 6.43 -2.00
N LEU A 403 9.32 6.48 -1.20
CA LEU A 403 10.42 7.42 -1.41
C LEU A 403 11.18 7.20 -2.73
N VAL A 404 11.45 5.93 -3.10
CA VAL A 404 12.13 5.58 -4.35
C VAL A 404 11.26 5.93 -5.55
N SER A 405 9.96 5.61 -5.50
CA SER A 405 8.98 5.95 -6.52
C SER A 405 8.87 7.48 -6.71
N ASN A 406 8.70 8.22 -5.61
CA ASN A 406 8.60 9.68 -5.67
C ASN A 406 9.89 10.33 -6.23
N ALA A 407 11.05 9.74 -5.91
CA ALA A 407 12.32 10.19 -6.48
C ALA A 407 12.43 9.88 -7.97
N PHE A 408 11.97 8.73 -8.42
CA PHE A 408 12.06 8.32 -9.83
C PHE A 408 11.00 8.99 -10.69
N ILE A 409 9.72 8.87 -10.32
CA ILE A 409 8.59 9.36 -11.14
C ILE A 409 8.52 10.89 -11.12
N LEU A 410 8.59 11.48 -9.92
CA LEU A 410 8.38 12.91 -9.75
C LEU A 410 9.68 13.72 -9.68
N GLY A 411 10.84 13.06 -9.50
CA GLY A 411 12.08 13.75 -9.23
C GLY A 411 12.11 14.48 -7.88
N ILE A 412 11.15 14.17 -6.98
CA ILE A 412 11.02 14.81 -5.65
C ILE A 412 11.77 14.00 -4.62
N ARG A 413 12.78 14.65 -3.99
CA ARG A 413 13.67 14.02 -3.00
C ARG A 413 14.19 15.08 -2.02
N ASN A 414 14.83 14.63 -0.94
CA ASN A 414 15.44 15.47 0.08
C ASN A 414 14.46 16.51 0.65
N GLU A 415 14.84 17.75 0.78
CA GLU A 415 14.05 18.83 1.37
C GLU A 415 12.78 19.17 0.59
N ALA A 416 12.71 18.81 -0.70
CA ALA A 416 11.51 19.00 -1.52
C ALA A 416 10.40 18.00 -1.19
N HIS A 417 10.74 16.85 -0.58
CA HIS A 417 9.76 15.84 -0.20
C HIS A 417 9.08 16.20 1.13
N PRO A 418 7.74 16.11 1.25
CA PRO A 418 6.98 16.61 2.41
C PRO A 418 7.09 15.75 3.69
N ILE A 419 7.89 14.70 3.74
CA ILE A 419 8.00 13.81 4.91
C ILE A 419 8.27 14.57 6.22
N THR A 420 9.16 15.58 6.18
CA THR A 420 9.47 16.40 7.37
C THR A 420 8.26 17.24 7.78
N LEU A 421 7.46 17.70 6.82
CA LEU A 421 6.23 18.45 7.07
C LEU A 421 5.18 17.58 7.76
N TYR A 422 4.92 16.37 7.24
CA TYR A 422 4.04 15.38 7.86
C TYR A 422 4.49 15.01 9.28
N LYS A 423 5.78 14.70 9.46
CA LYS A 423 6.35 14.40 10.78
C LYS A 423 6.14 15.54 11.78
N LYS A 424 6.48 16.79 11.42
CA LYS A 424 6.34 17.96 12.30
C LYS A 424 4.88 18.21 12.68
N ALA A 425 3.94 17.94 11.79
CA ALA A 425 2.52 18.07 12.04
C ALA A 425 1.94 16.89 12.87
N GLY A 426 2.69 15.81 13.05
CA GLY A 426 2.24 14.61 13.77
C GLY A 426 1.26 13.76 12.96
N VAL A 427 1.26 13.88 11.64
CA VAL A 427 0.50 12.99 10.75
C VAL A 427 1.16 11.62 10.77
N PRO A 428 0.39 10.53 10.93
CA PRO A 428 0.95 9.18 10.87
C PRO A 428 1.57 8.90 9.50
N ILE A 429 2.82 8.41 9.50
CA ILE A 429 3.58 8.08 8.30
C ILE A 429 3.75 6.56 8.22
N VAL A 430 3.57 6.00 7.05
CA VAL A 430 3.93 4.64 6.67
C VAL A 430 4.91 4.72 5.50
N ILE A 431 5.97 3.92 5.53
CA ILE A 431 6.89 3.77 4.41
C ILE A 431 6.48 2.52 3.63
N SER A 432 6.43 2.62 2.31
CA SER A 432 6.00 1.55 1.43
C SER A 432 6.86 1.48 0.16
N SER A 433 6.76 0.37 -0.58
CA SER A 433 7.64 0.08 -1.72
C SER A 433 7.08 0.48 -3.08
N ASP A 434 5.73 0.59 -3.19
CA ASP A 434 5.02 0.87 -4.45
C ASP A 434 5.16 -0.28 -5.46
N ASP A 435 5.77 -0.03 -6.60
CA ASP A 435 6.03 -0.96 -7.70
C ASP A 435 7.48 -1.47 -7.63
N ALA A 436 7.82 -2.21 -6.58
CA ALA A 436 9.19 -2.62 -6.26
C ALA A 436 9.90 -3.40 -7.39
N GLY A 437 9.15 -4.14 -8.22
CA GLY A 437 9.70 -4.89 -9.36
C GLY A 437 10.13 -3.98 -10.50
N ILE A 438 9.27 -3.02 -10.89
CA ILE A 438 9.60 -2.02 -11.93
C ILE A 438 10.74 -1.13 -11.44
N LEU A 439 10.62 -0.59 -10.23
CA LEU A 439 11.59 0.33 -9.62
C LEU A 439 12.91 -0.34 -9.22
N ARG A 440 12.96 -1.68 -9.24
CA ARG A 440 14.10 -2.50 -8.82
C ARG A 440 14.58 -2.16 -7.42
N THR A 441 13.63 -2.00 -6.51
CA THR A 441 13.84 -1.62 -5.11
C THR A 441 13.24 -2.65 -4.16
N ASP A 442 13.45 -2.44 -2.86
CA ASP A 442 12.85 -3.20 -1.78
C ASP A 442 12.60 -2.31 -0.55
N MET A 443 11.99 -2.86 0.50
CA MET A 443 11.75 -2.11 1.73
C MET A 443 13.05 -1.74 2.45
N THR A 444 14.14 -2.46 2.26
CA THR A 444 15.45 -2.11 2.83
C THR A 444 15.96 -0.81 2.22
N GLU A 445 15.89 -0.68 0.90
CA GLU A 445 16.32 0.53 0.19
C GLU A 445 15.46 1.75 0.56
N GLN A 446 14.15 1.59 0.76
CA GLN A 446 13.28 2.67 1.25
C GLN A 446 13.81 3.24 2.58
N PHE A 447 14.18 2.38 3.53
CA PHE A 447 14.71 2.83 4.82
C PHE A 447 16.15 3.35 4.74
N VAL A 448 16.97 2.84 3.83
CA VAL A 448 18.30 3.40 3.53
C VAL A 448 18.16 4.83 3.01
N LEU A 449 17.32 5.03 1.99
CA LEU A 449 17.05 6.35 1.42
C LEU A 449 16.46 7.31 2.48
N LEU A 450 15.54 6.82 3.31
CA LEU A 450 14.97 7.56 4.43
C LEU A 450 16.06 8.07 5.38
N ALA A 451 16.95 7.19 5.82
CA ALA A 451 17.98 7.53 6.80
C ALA A 451 19.07 8.45 6.23
N GLN A 452 19.44 8.28 4.96
CA GLN A 452 20.43 9.12 4.29
C GLN A 452 19.91 10.53 4.01
N SER A 453 18.70 10.61 3.46
CA SER A 453 18.14 11.88 2.98
C SER A 453 17.57 12.76 4.10
N TYR A 454 17.13 12.16 5.22
CA TYR A 454 16.38 12.88 6.26
C TYR A 454 17.04 12.69 7.64
N LYS A 455 18.15 13.39 7.88
CA LYS A 455 18.94 13.28 9.13
C LYS A 455 18.16 13.68 10.39
N ASN A 456 17.08 14.42 10.24
CA ASN A 456 16.15 14.80 11.32
C ASN A 456 15.14 13.68 11.67
N ILE A 457 15.08 12.60 10.91
CA ILE A 457 14.31 11.40 11.26
C ILE A 457 15.17 10.53 12.17
N SER A 458 14.74 10.36 13.40
CA SER A 458 15.43 9.53 14.41
C SER A 458 15.12 8.05 14.24
N TYR A 459 15.91 7.18 14.90
CA TYR A 459 15.58 5.75 15.00
C TYR A 459 14.21 5.51 15.62
N LYS A 460 13.85 6.31 16.63
CA LYS A 460 12.51 6.26 17.24
C LYS A 460 11.40 6.59 16.24
N ASP A 461 11.61 7.58 15.37
CA ASP A 461 10.65 7.90 14.31
C ASP A 461 10.53 6.74 13.31
N ILE A 462 11.66 6.16 12.87
CA ILE A 462 11.69 5.00 11.97
C ILE A 462 10.92 3.83 12.58
N LYS A 463 11.19 3.50 13.84
CA LYS A 463 10.48 2.45 14.58
C LYS A 463 8.97 2.74 14.66
N GLN A 464 8.58 4.00 14.89
CA GLN A 464 7.17 4.41 14.88
C GLN A 464 6.54 4.23 13.49
N PHE A 465 7.22 4.59 12.40
CA PHE A 465 6.71 4.38 11.04
C PHE A 465 6.46 2.90 10.74
N VAL A 466 7.36 2.04 11.24
CA VAL A 466 7.19 0.59 11.14
C VAL A 466 5.97 0.12 11.93
N PHE A 467 5.74 0.59 13.17
CA PHE A 467 4.52 0.26 13.93
C PHE A 467 3.26 0.81 13.28
N ASN A 468 3.33 2.02 12.70
CA ASN A 468 2.21 2.60 11.96
C ASN A 468 1.76 1.70 10.79
N SER A 469 2.66 0.98 10.14
CA SER A 469 2.30 0.06 9.06
C SER A 469 1.34 -1.05 9.50
N ILE A 470 1.38 -1.43 10.79
CA ILE A 470 0.42 -2.37 11.35
C ILE A 470 -0.80 -1.63 11.90
N ASP A 471 -0.62 -0.50 12.60
CA ASP A 471 -1.72 0.25 13.22
C ASP A 471 -2.71 0.79 12.17
N TYR A 472 -2.21 1.25 11.05
CA TYR A 472 -3.02 1.81 9.95
C TYR A 472 -3.34 0.80 8.86
N SER A 473 -2.96 -0.48 9.02
CA SER A 473 -3.40 -1.56 8.13
C SER A 473 -4.94 -1.70 8.14
N PHE A 474 -5.51 -2.18 7.05
CA PHE A 474 -6.95 -2.43 6.94
C PHE A 474 -7.36 -3.83 7.40
N ILE A 475 -6.46 -4.57 8.06
CA ILE A 475 -6.78 -5.87 8.68
C ILE A 475 -8.07 -5.74 9.49
N LYS A 476 -9.02 -6.63 9.22
CA LYS A 476 -10.34 -6.64 9.87
C LYS A 476 -10.36 -7.48 11.14
N GLU A 477 -9.47 -8.46 11.24
CA GLU A 477 -9.36 -9.39 12.36
C GLU A 477 -8.45 -8.79 13.47
N PRO A 478 -9.01 -8.39 14.63
CA PRO A 478 -8.24 -7.75 15.70
C PRO A 478 -7.13 -8.63 16.25
N GLU A 479 -7.35 -9.95 16.28
CA GLU A 479 -6.38 -10.95 16.75
C GLU A 479 -5.14 -11.03 15.83
N VAL A 480 -5.33 -10.96 14.50
CA VAL A 480 -4.24 -10.93 13.52
C VAL A 480 -3.40 -9.67 13.72
N LYS A 481 -4.05 -8.52 13.84
CA LYS A 481 -3.37 -7.24 14.08
C LYS A 481 -2.59 -7.23 15.38
N THR A 482 -3.16 -7.78 16.45
CA THR A 482 -2.53 -7.90 17.76
C THR A 482 -1.31 -8.81 17.71
N ASP A 483 -1.41 -9.95 17.01
CA ASP A 483 -0.29 -10.87 16.86
C ASP A 483 0.87 -10.27 16.05
N LEU A 484 0.56 -9.56 14.95
CA LEU A 484 1.57 -8.83 14.17
C LEU A 484 2.31 -7.81 15.02
N LYS A 485 1.62 -7.02 15.84
CA LYS A 485 2.25 -6.06 16.76
C LYS A 485 3.14 -6.75 17.80
N ARG A 486 2.65 -7.81 18.43
CA ARG A 486 3.42 -8.59 19.41
C ARG A 486 4.69 -9.19 18.78
N ARG A 487 4.60 -9.75 17.59
CA ARG A 487 5.76 -10.26 16.84
C ARG A 487 6.77 -9.15 16.54
N LEU A 488 6.29 -8.00 16.12
CA LEU A 488 7.11 -6.84 15.81
C LEU A 488 7.88 -6.32 17.03
N GLU A 489 7.23 -6.26 18.22
CA GLU A 489 7.88 -5.91 19.48
C GLU A 489 9.01 -6.88 19.84
N ILE A 490 8.77 -8.19 19.70
CA ILE A 490 9.78 -9.22 19.96
C ILE A 490 10.97 -9.06 18.99
N GLN A 491 10.68 -8.84 17.71
CA GLN A 491 11.72 -8.66 16.68
C GLN A 491 12.56 -7.41 16.93
N PHE A 492 11.95 -6.27 17.28
CA PHE A 492 12.69 -5.06 17.62
C PHE A 492 13.58 -5.24 18.85
N ASN A 493 13.06 -5.88 19.89
CA ASN A 493 13.85 -6.19 21.11
C ASN A 493 15.08 -7.07 20.78
N ALA A 494 14.93 -8.04 19.87
CA ALA A 494 16.04 -8.89 19.41
C ALA A 494 17.03 -8.10 18.56
N PHE A 495 16.53 -7.29 17.63
CA PHE A 495 17.34 -6.44 16.75
C PHE A 495 18.18 -5.43 17.55
N GLU A 496 17.57 -4.70 18.48
CA GLU A 496 18.27 -3.71 19.30
C GLU A 496 19.38 -4.34 20.17
N LYS A 497 19.16 -5.55 20.70
CA LYS A 497 20.20 -6.32 21.38
C LYS A 497 21.35 -6.72 20.45
N LYS A 498 21.03 -7.10 19.20
CA LYS A 498 22.01 -7.49 18.19
C LYS A 498 22.89 -6.30 17.77
N VAL A 499 22.29 -5.13 17.56
CA VAL A 499 23.03 -3.89 17.19
C VAL A 499 24.06 -3.52 18.27
N LYS A 500 23.75 -3.73 19.56
CA LYS A 500 24.73 -3.53 20.64
C LYS A 500 25.96 -4.42 20.56
N GLN A 501 25.88 -5.56 19.88
CA GLN A 501 27.01 -6.45 19.68
C GLN A 501 27.90 -6.00 18.52
N TRP A 502 27.30 -5.30 17.51
CA TRP A 502 28.05 -4.79 16.36
C TRP A 502 28.93 -3.57 16.71
N GLY A 503 28.50 -2.76 17.68
CA GLY A 503 29.22 -1.55 18.10
C GLY A 503 30.31 -1.79 19.15
N LYS A 504 30.65 -3.07 19.42
CA LYS A 504 31.77 -3.48 20.27
C LYS A 504 32.93 -3.94 19.42
#